data_cf7b3d1c5719636c95da82d57ba59dfc
#
_entry.id   cf7b3d1c5719636c95da82d57ba59dfc
#
_cell.length_a   1.000
_cell.length_b   1.000
_cell.length_c   1.000
_cell.angle_alpha   90.00
_cell.angle_beta   90.00
_cell.angle_gamma   90.00
#
_symmetry.space_group_name_H-M   'P 1'
#
loop_
_entity.id
_entity.type
_entity.pdbx_description
1 polymer ?
#
loop_
_entity_poly.entity_id
_entity_poly.type
_entity_poly.pdbx_seq_one_letter_code
_entity_poly.pdbx_strand_id
1 'polypeptide(L)'
;MKKAYCLMLLLASFLGYSQVGVNTSTPSSTLDVAGSIEGNYKEITASSYTVLNNDYHLSFSGTSASTFTLPSVSTADDTANDFRGRKYFIKNNSTTSNLVINPASGGNLRIGGTSGNVSTVTINPGSFALITANGNSGWDLDVITNQPTESWKLSYTALNGFINTPQTLTSDFSTINNCSVTVIVPAGVTSSKVFLSFTGWGEIQTTSSGTGSFRFQLLQSGTSNATYQSIMMSSWAASTAVNTNAVRYNFPITYSIDGLAPGTYTFTIQGKSEAEFGTITRRVVYGVQSMGQVFVKN
;
A
#
# COMPACT_ATOMS: atom_id res chain seq x y z
N MET A 1 -51.21 51.68 -34.90
CA MET A 1 -51.23 50.87 -33.68
C MET A 1 -50.86 49.39 -33.90
N LYS A 2 -51.44 48.65 -34.83
CA LYS A 2 -51.11 47.22 -35.05
C LYS A 2 -49.63 46.92 -35.34
N LYS A 3 -48.92 47.81 -36.07
CA LYS A 3 -47.47 47.64 -36.36
C LYS A 3 -46.58 47.85 -35.15
N ALA A 4 -46.96 48.66 -34.18
CA ALA A 4 -46.21 48.89 -32.95
C ALA A 4 -46.30 47.67 -32.01
N TYR A 5 -47.47 47.00 -31.95
CA TYR A 5 -47.62 45.76 -31.15
C TYR A 5 -46.79 44.60 -31.73
N CYS A 6 -46.70 44.44 -33.03
CA CYS A 6 -45.84 43.46 -33.67
C CYS A 6 -44.35 43.71 -33.37
N LEU A 7 -43.90 44.95 -33.37
CA LEU A 7 -42.52 45.31 -33.06
C LEU A 7 -42.20 45.06 -31.57
N MET A 8 -43.15 45.35 -30.68
CA MET A 8 -42.98 45.10 -29.26
C MET A 8 -42.96 43.60 -28.90
N LEU A 9 -43.75 42.77 -29.58
CA LEU A 9 -43.71 41.31 -29.47
C LEU A 9 -42.40 40.74 -30.01
N LEU A 10 -41.87 41.31 -31.10
CA LEU A 10 -40.59 40.88 -31.67
C LEU A 10 -39.42 41.23 -30.73
N LEU A 11 -39.43 42.41 -30.10
CA LEU A 11 -38.42 42.83 -29.13
C LEU A 11 -38.46 42.00 -27.81
N ALA A 12 -39.62 41.56 -27.37
CA ALA A 12 -39.80 40.74 -26.17
C ALA A 12 -39.21 39.33 -26.34
N SER A 13 -39.14 38.81 -27.57
CA SER A 13 -38.52 37.49 -27.87
C SER A 13 -36.99 37.46 -27.79
N PHE A 14 -36.32 38.62 -27.80
CA PHE A 14 -34.86 38.71 -27.62
C PHE A 14 -34.40 38.73 -26.16
N LEU A 15 -35.32 38.82 -25.19
CA LEU A 15 -34.98 38.84 -23.75
C LEU A 15 -35.00 37.42 -23.11
N GLY A 16 -35.28 36.39 -23.89
CA GLY A 16 -35.25 35.03 -23.40
C GLY A 16 -33.83 34.48 -23.22
N TYR A 17 -33.33 34.45 -22.00
CA TYR A 17 -32.14 33.68 -21.68
C TYR A 17 -32.49 32.19 -21.86
N SER A 18 -31.82 31.54 -22.81
CA SER A 18 -32.03 30.10 -23.07
C SER A 18 -31.27 29.26 -22.05
N GLN A 19 -31.85 29.12 -20.87
CA GLN A 19 -31.47 28.07 -19.94
C GLN A 19 -32.22 26.76 -20.27
N VAL A 20 -31.55 25.64 -20.22
CA VAL A 20 -32.17 24.32 -20.44
C VAL A 20 -32.30 23.64 -19.09
N GLY A 21 -33.55 23.50 -18.64
CA GLY A 21 -33.94 22.72 -17.47
C GLY A 21 -34.52 21.39 -17.88
N VAL A 22 -34.00 20.29 -17.37
CA VAL A 22 -34.61 18.96 -17.50
C VAL A 22 -35.16 18.54 -16.14
N ASN A 23 -36.46 18.34 -16.06
CA ASN A 23 -37.18 18.09 -14.80
C ASN A 23 -37.06 19.23 -13.74
N THR A 24 -36.72 20.44 -14.15
CA THR A 24 -36.72 21.62 -13.30
C THR A 24 -37.31 22.83 -14.03
N SER A 25 -38.16 23.61 -13.38
CA SER A 25 -38.73 24.82 -13.89
C SER A 25 -37.93 26.08 -13.54
N THR A 26 -36.94 25.93 -12.65
CA THR A 26 -36.07 27.02 -12.18
C THR A 26 -34.61 26.63 -12.31
N PRO A 27 -34.05 26.54 -13.54
CA PRO A 27 -32.68 26.15 -13.75
C PRO A 27 -31.69 27.08 -13.03
N SER A 28 -30.73 26.51 -12.30
CA SER A 28 -29.69 27.29 -11.58
C SER A 28 -28.41 27.46 -12.43
N SER A 29 -28.35 26.82 -13.59
CA SER A 29 -27.24 26.90 -14.55
C SER A 29 -27.76 26.87 -16.00
N THR A 30 -26.87 27.04 -17.00
CA THR A 30 -27.23 26.97 -18.42
C THR A 30 -27.88 25.62 -18.77
N LEU A 31 -27.42 24.55 -18.18
CA LEU A 31 -28.04 23.23 -18.22
C LEU A 31 -28.23 22.77 -16.77
N ASP A 32 -29.47 22.55 -16.35
CA ASP A 32 -29.82 22.03 -15.04
C ASP A 32 -30.69 20.77 -15.21
N VAL A 33 -30.18 19.66 -14.71
CA VAL A 33 -30.84 18.35 -14.81
C VAL A 33 -31.16 17.81 -13.42
N ALA A 34 -32.45 17.87 -13.05
CA ALA A 34 -32.95 17.23 -11.84
C ALA A 34 -33.22 15.73 -12.10
N GLY A 35 -32.15 14.94 -12.28
CA GLY A 35 -32.19 13.53 -12.61
C GLY A 35 -30.84 12.95 -13.00
N SER A 36 -30.82 11.74 -13.55
CA SER A 36 -29.62 11.10 -14.08
C SER A 36 -29.33 11.56 -15.51
N ILE A 37 -28.03 11.61 -15.86
CA ILE A 37 -27.57 11.85 -17.22
C ILE A 37 -27.04 10.52 -17.78
N GLU A 38 -27.55 10.07 -18.94
CA GLU A 38 -27.06 8.91 -19.66
C GLU A 38 -26.15 9.40 -20.80
N GLY A 39 -24.88 8.94 -20.78
CA GLY A 39 -23.94 9.13 -21.86
C GLY A 39 -23.70 7.83 -22.63
N ASN A 40 -23.11 7.92 -23.82
CA ASN A 40 -22.79 6.76 -24.64
C ASN A 40 -21.81 5.82 -23.90
N TYR A 41 -22.17 4.55 -23.72
CA TYR A 41 -21.31 3.51 -23.16
C TYR A 41 -20.81 2.58 -24.25
N LYS A 42 -19.53 2.23 -24.17
CA LYS A 42 -18.90 1.29 -25.11
C LYS A 42 -17.88 0.41 -24.41
N GLU A 43 -17.99 -0.89 -24.61
CA GLU A 43 -17.00 -1.88 -24.19
C GLU A 43 -16.03 -2.20 -25.33
N ILE A 44 -14.73 -2.24 -25.02
CA ILE A 44 -13.63 -2.45 -25.98
C ILE A 44 -12.77 -3.61 -25.48
N THR A 45 -12.53 -4.59 -26.35
CA THR A 45 -11.62 -5.72 -26.10
C THR A 45 -10.39 -5.70 -26.99
N ALA A 46 -10.37 -4.81 -28.00
CA ALA A 46 -9.30 -4.69 -28.98
C ALA A 46 -8.01 -4.14 -28.36
N SER A 47 -6.87 -4.47 -28.95
CA SER A 47 -5.55 -3.99 -28.54
C SER A 47 -5.29 -2.51 -28.88
N SER A 48 -6.16 -1.87 -29.64
CA SER A 48 -6.14 -0.43 -29.90
C SER A 48 -7.54 0.10 -30.13
N TYR A 49 -7.76 1.37 -29.77
CA TYR A 49 -9.01 2.08 -30.04
C TYR A 49 -8.76 3.58 -30.19
N THR A 50 -9.34 4.18 -31.23
CA THR A 50 -9.36 5.64 -31.38
C THR A 50 -10.65 6.16 -30.76
N VAL A 51 -10.51 6.97 -29.73
CA VAL A 51 -11.64 7.59 -29.03
C VAL A 51 -12.34 8.57 -29.96
N LEU A 52 -13.67 8.44 -30.06
CA LEU A 52 -14.50 9.22 -30.96
C LEU A 52 -15.11 10.43 -30.22
N ASN A 53 -15.56 11.41 -31.03
CA ASN A 53 -16.16 12.64 -30.50
C ASN A 53 -17.46 12.39 -29.69
N ASN A 54 -18.18 11.32 -30.02
CA ASN A 54 -19.42 10.93 -29.36
C ASN A 54 -19.29 9.84 -28.32
N ASP A 55 -18.08 9.41 -28.01
CA ASP A 55 -17.82 8.53 -26.87
C ASP A 55 -17.98 9.31 -25.57
N TYR A 56 -18.41 8.60 -24.50
CA TYR A 56 -18.55 9.20 -23.18
C TYR A 56 -17.95 8.28 -22.10
N HIS A 57 -18.46 7.06 -21.98
CA HIS A 57 -17.94 6.05 -21.06
C HIS A 57 -17.36 4.89 -21.86
N LEU A 58 -16.06 4.68 -21.72
CA LEU A 58 -15.31 3.60 -22.38
C LEU A 58 -14.86 2.59 -21.32
N SER A 59 -15.15 1.32 -21.54
CA SER A 59 -14.76 0.23 -20.68
C SER A 59 -13.85 -0.73 -21.43
N PHE A 60 -12.61 -0.88 -20.99
CA PHE A 60 -11.68 -1.86 -21.56
C PHE A 60 -11.74 -3.17 -20.74
N SER A 61 -12.02 -4.28 -21.43
CA SER A 61 -12.10 -5.64 -20.83
C SER A 61 -11.24 -6.68 -21.56
N GLY A 62 -10.28 -6.24 -22.38
CA GLY A 62 -9.40 -7.13 -23.13
C GLY A 62 -8.43 -7.93 -22.26
N THR A 63 -7.96 -9.06 -22.79
CA THR A 63 -6.97 -9.94 -22.12
C THR A 63 -5.53 -9.62 -22.50
N SER A 64 -5.29 -8.71 -23.44
CA SER A 64 -3.98 -8.19 -23.84
C SER A 64 -3.97 -6.68 -23.67
N ALA A 65 -2.80 -6.08 -23.47
CA ALA A 65 -2.66 -4.64 -23.34
C ALA A 65 -3.29 -3.89 -24.53
N SER A 66 -3.91 -2.75 -24.26
CA SER A 66 -4.56 -1.90 -25.27
C SER A 66 -4.06 -0.47 -25.19
N THR A 67 -4.14 0.24 -26.33
CA THR A 67 -3.85 1.66 -26.43
C THR A 67 -5.09 2.42 -26.92
N PHE A 68 -5.54 3.38 -26.11
CA PHE A 68 -6.60 4.30 -26.50
C PHE A 68 -5.98 5.64 -26.92
N THR A 69 -6.26 6.08 -28.13
CA THR A 69 -5.79 7.36 -28.66
C THR A 69 -6.91 8.39 -28.60
N LEU A 70 -6.69 9.46 -27.86
CA LEU A 70 -7.65 10.57 -27.72
C LEU A 70 -7.70 11.38 -29.01
N PRO A 71 -8.83 12.02 -29.35
CA PRO A 71 -8.93 12.87 -30.52
C PRO A 71 -8.06 14.15 -30.40
N SER A 72 -7.74 14.78 -31.53
CA SER A 72 -7.10 16.09 -31.53
C SER A 72 -8.03 17.15 -30.95
N VAL A 73 -7.48 18.05 -30.14
CA VAL A 73 -8.20 19.18 -29.56
C VAL A 73 -7.71 20.46 -30.24
N SER A 74 -8.63 21.28 -30.75
CA SER A 74 -8.31 22.61 -31.27
C SER A 74 -8.31 23.63 -30.13
N THR A 75 -7.46 24.65 -30.26
CA THR A 75 -7.47 25.83 -29.39
C THR A 75 -8.35 26.97 -29.94
N ALA A 76 -8.82 26.83 -31.18
CA ALA A 76 -9.70 27.82 -31.82
C ALA A 76 -11.14 27.65 -31.31
N ASP A 77 -11.71 28.73 -30.79
CA ASP A 77 -13.12 28.79 -30.37
C ASP A 77 -14.05 28.49 -31.55
N ASP A 78 -15.19 27.86 -31.24
CA ASP A 78 -16.27 27.55 -32.18
C ASP A 78 -15.88 26.70 -33.40
N THR A 79 -14.79 25.95 -33.32
CA THR A 79 -14.42 24.96 -34.36
C THR A 79 -14.99 23.58 -34.05
N ALA A 80 -15.14 22.76 -35.10
CA ALA A 80 -15.64 21.37 -34.92
C ALA A 80 -14.78 20.51 -33.98
N ASN A 81 -13.53 20.89 -33.75
CA ASN A 81 -12.58 20.23 -32.88
C ASN A 81 -12.35 20.98 -31.55
N ASP A 82 -13.19 22.01 -31.26
CA ASP A 82 -13.20 22.66 -29.97
C ASP A 82 -13.90 21.77 -28.97
N PHE A 83 -13.11 20.96 -28.25
CA PHE A 83 -13.60 20.02 -27.24
C PHE A 83 -13.40 20.51 -25.82
N ARG A 84 -13.02 21.76 -25.59
CA ARG A 84 -12.77 22.32 -24.28
C ARG A 84 -13.91 22.00 -23.31
N GLY A 85 -13.55 21.38 -22.18
CA GLY A 85 -14.51 20.91 -21.18
C GLY A 85 -15.19 19.58 -21.50
N ARG A 86 -14.97 18.99 -22.70
CA ARG A 86 -15.47 17.64 -23.00
C ARG A 86 -14.81 16.61 -22.10
N LYS A 87 -15.62 15.68 -21.59
CA LYS A 87 -15.17 14.65 -20.65
C LYS A 87 -15.32 13.26 -21.23
N TYR A 88 -14.32 12.43 -21.00
CA TYR A 88 -14.37 10.98 -21.20
C TYR A 88 -14.12 10.26 -19.88
N PHE A 89 -14.91 9.23 -19.63
CA PHE A 89 -14.72 8.29 -18.54
C PHE A 89 -14.14 7.01 -19.11
N ILE A 90 -12.94 6.63 -18.71
CA ILE A 90 -12.26 5.44 -19.21
C ILE A 90 -11.96 4.51 -18.07
N LYS A 91 -12.59 3.33 -18.06
CA LYS A 91 -12.43 2.28 -17.06
C LYS A 91 -11.63 1.12 -17.62
N ASN A 92 -10.58 0.69 -16.92
CA ASN A 92 -9.91 -0.57 -17.19
C ASN A 92 -10.54 -1.69 -16.34
N ASN A 93 -11.41 -2.50 -16.93
CA ASN A 93 -12.03 -3.67 -16.34
C ASN A 93 -11.28 -4.98 -16.63
N SER A 94 -10.16 -4.92 -17.37
CA SER A 94 -9.28 -6.09 -17.51
C SER A 94 -8.81 -6.57 -16.13
N THR A 95 -8.65 -7.86 -15.98
CA THR A 95 -8.12 -8.47 -14.76
C THR A 95 -6.59 -8.51 -14.72
N THR A 96 -5.95 -8.43 -15.90
CA THR A 96 -4.49 -8.65 -16.01
C THR A 96 -3.79 -7.62 -16.89
N SER A 97 -4.51 -6.91 -17.76
CA SER A 97 -3.89 -6.15 -18.84
C SER A 97 -3.98 -4.64 -18.62
N ASN A 98 -2.88 -3.96 -18.87
CA ASN A 98 -2.81 -2.51 -18.80
C ASN A 98 -3.49 -1.86 -20.00
N LEU A 99 -4.06 -0.68 -19.78
CA LEU A 99 -4.59 0.21 -20.80
C LEU A 99 -3.71 1.47 -20.86
N VAL A 100 -3.17 1.77 -22.03
CA VAL A 100 -2.38 2.97 -22.26
C VAL A 100 -3.26 4.05 -22.91
N ILE A 101 -3.21 5.25 -22.39
CA ILE A 101 -3.87 6.43 -22.97
C ILE A 101 -2.82 7.30 -23.65
N ASN A 102 -3.04 7.59 -24.92
CA ASN A 102 -2.21 8.50 -25.71
C ASN A 102 -3.05 9.69 -26.19
N PRO A 103 -2.53 10.92 -26.21
CA PRO A 103 -3.13 12.01 -26.97
C PRO A 103 -2.96 11.77 -28.48
N ALA A 104 -3.71 12.46 -29.30
CA ALA A 104 -3.42 12.55 -30.72
C ALA A 104 -2.02 13.18 -30.95
N SER A 105 -1.46 12.97 -32.14
CA SER A 105 -0.16 13.55 -32.52
C SER A 105 -0.12 15.07 -32.25
N GLY A 106 0.92 15.54 -31.57
CA GLY A 106 1.09 16.94 -31.17
C GLY A 106 0.31 17.36 -29.90
N GLY A 107 -0.53 16.47 -29.35
CA GLY A 107 -1.23 16.70 -28.07
C GLY A 107 -0.40 16.32 -26.87
N ASN A 108 -0.89 16.68 -25.68
CA ASN A 108 -0.30 16.30 -24.39
C ASN A 108 -1.35 15.84 -23.39
N LEU A 109 -0.90 15.10 -22.38
CA LEU A 109 -1.68 14.73 -21.19
C LEU A 109 -1.10 15.47 -19.99
N ARG A 110 -1.92 16.24 -19.30
CA ARG A 110 -1.53 16.99 -18.11
C ARG A 110 -2.05 16.25 -16.87
N ILE A 111 -1.13 15.72 -16.07
CA ILE A 111 -1.45 15.07 -14.80
C ILE A 111 -1.39 16.07 -13.65
N GLY A 112 -0.64 17.16 -13.81
CA GLY A 112 -0.41 18.17 -12.78
C GLY A 112 0.72 17.78 -11.80
N GLY A 113 0.87 18.60 -10.76
CA GLY A 113 1.93 18.43 -9.78
C GLY A 113 3.33 18.51 -10.39
N THR A 114 4.26 17.72 -9.88
CA THR A 114 5.64 17.65 -10.36
C THR A 114 5.78 16.89 -11.68
N SER A 115 4.79 16.11 -12.08
CA SER A 115 4.82 15.30 -13.32
C SER A 115 4.59 16.13 -14.59
N GLY A 116 3.91 17.28 -14.47
CA GLY A 116 3.65 18.18 -15.58
C GLY A 116 2.88 17.52 -16.74
N ASN A 117 3.40 17.70 -17.95
CA ASN A 117 2.87 17.08 -19.17
C ASN A 117 3.59 15.78 -19.48
N VAL A 118 2.83 14.77 -19.89
CA VAL A 118 3.33 13.47 -20.30
C VAL A 118 2.78 13.08 -21.67
N SER A 119 3.48 12.21 -22.39
CA SER A 119 3.04 11.71 -23.70
C SER A 119 2.09 10.52 -23.59
N THR A 120 2.13 9.77 -22.47
CA THR A 120 1.31 8.58 -22.27
C THR A 120 0.99 8.40 -20.80
N VAL A 121 -0.16 7.79 -20.50
CA VAL A 121 -0.52 7.36 -19.14
C VAL A 121 -1.02 5.93 -19.17
N THR A 122 -0.55 5.13 -18.22
CA THR A 122 -1.01 3.74 -18.06
C THR A 122 -2.10 3.66 -16.99
N ILE A 123 -3.23 3.08 -17.36
CA ILE A 123 -4.34 2.77 -16.49
C ILE A 123 -4.28 1.29 -16.14
N ASN A 124 -3.91 0.98 -14.91
CA ASN A 124 -3.78 -0.40 -14.43
C ASN A 124 -5.15 -1.09 -14.34
N PRO A 125 -5.19 -2.43 -14.34
CA PRO A 125 -6.42 -3.19 -14.10
C PRO A 125 -7.20 -2.68 -12.87
N GLY A 126 -8.51 -2.56 -13.00
CA GLY A 126 -9.37 -2.04 -11.95
C GLY A 126 -9.37 -0.52 -11.76
N SER A 127 -8.46 0.20 -12.41
CA SER A 127 -8.35 1.67 -12.33
C SER A 127 -9.30 2.37 -13.32
N PHE A 128 -9.49 3.65 -13.09
CA PHE A 128 -10.40 4.50 -13.85
C PHE A 128 -9.75 5.87 -14.09
N ALA A 129 -9.96 6.44 -15.24
CA ALA A 129 -9.51 7.79 -15.59
C ALA A 129 -10.69 8.68 -15.97
N LEU A 130 -10.73 9.88 -15.43
CA LEU A 130 -11.51 11.00 -15.92
C LEU A 130 -10.62 11.89 -16.76
N ILE A 131 -10.98 12.12 -18.01
CA ILE A 131 -10.20 12.89 -18.96
C ILE A 131 -11.02 14.08 -19.42
N THR A 132 -10.46 15.29 -19.30
CA THR A 132 -11.13 16.52 -19.69
C THR A 132 -10.28 17.28 -20.73
N ALA A 133 -10.87 17.62 -21.87
CA ALA A 133 -10.19 18.45 -22.86
C ALA A 133 -9.90 19.83 -22.29
N ASN A 134 -8.64 20.27 -22.37
CA ASN A 134 -8.22 21.60 -21.91
C ASN A 134 -8.06 22.58 -23.09
N GLY A 135 -7.87 23.85 -22.80
CA GLY A 135 -7.74 24.90 -23.80
C GLY A 135 -6.37 24.97 -24.52
N ASN A 136 -5.44 24.04 -24.24
CA ASN A 136 -4.06 24.12 -24.73
C ASN A 136 -3.67 22.90 -25.60
N SER A 137 -4.55 22.50 -26.50
CA SER A 137 -4.35 21.35 -27.39
C SER A 137 -4.06 20.04 -26.70
N GLY A 138 -4.59 19.85 -25.50
CA GLY A 138 -4.30 18.68 -24.67
C GLY A 138 -5.47 18.28 -23.78
N TRP A 139 -5.16 17.41 -22.86
CA TRP A 139 -6.12 16.77 -21.97
C TRP A 139 -5.62 16.83 -20.54
N ASP A 140 -6.50 17.23 -19.62
CA ASP A 140 -6.31 17.05 -18.19
C ASP A 140 -6.79 15.66 -17.79
N LEU A 141 -5.99 14.95 -17.01
CA LEU A 141 -6.24 13.56 -16.70
C LEU A 141 -6.12 13.31 -15.21
N ASP A 142 -7.23 12.90 -14.61
CA ASP A 142 -7.31 12.39 -13.25
C ASP A 142 -7.42 10.87 -13.28
N VAL A 143 -6.49 10.19 -12.63
CA VAL A 143 -6.52 8.73 -12.49
C VAL A 143 -6.94 8.36 -11.07
N ILE A 144 -8.04 7.63 -10.97
CA ILE A 144 -8.47 7.04 -9.71
C ILE A 144 -8.11 5.55 -9.75
N THR A 145 -7.17 5.16 -8.92
CA THR A 145 -6.79 3.76 -8.77
C THR A 145 -7.68 3.12 -7.71
N ASN A 146 -8.46 2.12 -8.11
CA ASN A 146 -9.12 1.21 -7.17
C ASN A 146 -8.20 0.07 -6.75
N GLN A 147 -6.94 0.11 -7.18
CA GLN A 147 -5.96 -0.83 -6.65
C GLN A 147 -5.83 -0.53 -5.14
N PRO A 148 -5.98 -1.51 -4.27
CA PRO A 148 -5.39 -1.38 -2.97
C PRO A 148 -3.93 -1.04 -3.26
N THR A 149 -3.51 0.17 -2.87
CA THR A 149 -2.07 0.49 -2.88
C THR A 149 -1.40 -0.75 -2.32
N GLU A 150 -0.34 -1.26 -3.00
CA GLU A 150 0.46 -2.38 -2.50
C GLU A 150 1.13 -1.99 -1.17
N SER A 151 0.33 -1.51 -0.24
CA SER A 151 0.77 -1.13 1.08
C SER A 151 0.78 -2.36 1.98
N TRP A 152 1.83 -2.48 2.74
CA TRP A 152 1.88 -3.46 3.80
C TRP A 152 0.79 -3.19 4.82
N LYS A 153 -0.09 -4.16 5.03
CA LYS A 153 -1.15 -4.10 6.05
C LYS A 153 -0.80 -5.01 7.20
N LEU A 154 -0.91 -4.50 8.42
CA LEU A 154 -0.83 -5.35 9.61
C LEU A 154 -2.01 -6.32 9.62
N SER A 155 -1.72 -7.60 9.54
CA SER A 155 -2.71 -8.68 9.47
C SER A 155 -2.87 -9.44 10.77
N TYR A 156 -1.78 -9.57 11.54
CA TYR A 156 -1.76 -10.36 12.76
C TYR A 156 -0.78 -9.79 13.77
N THR A 157 -1.13 -9.86 15.05
CA THR A 157 -0.24 -9.51 16.16
C THR A 157 -0.39 -10.54 17.27
N ALA A 158 0.72 -11.08 17.74
CA ALA A 158 0.80 -11.90 18.93
C ALA A 158 1.73 -11.25 19.95
N LEU A 159 1.35 -11.34 21.22
CA LEU A 159 2.11 -10.76 22.33
C LEU A 159 2.05 -11.70 23.53
N ASN A 160 3.21 -12.09 24.04
CA ASN A 160 3.35 -12.78 25.30
C ASN A 160 3.97 -11.85 26.34
N GLY A 161 3.38 -11.78 27.51
CA GLY A 161 3.86 -10.95 28.61
C GLY A 161 4.88 -11.67 29.50
N PHE A 162 5.36 -10.99 30.51
CA PHE A 162 6.37 -11.47 31.44
C PHE A 162 5.91 -12.68 32.25
N ILE A 163 6.78 -13.71 32.33
CA ILE A 163 6.68 -14.83 33.24
C ILE A 163 8.00 -14.91 34.03
N ASN A 164 7.93 -14.86 35.34
CA ASN A 164 9.11 -14.88 36.22
C ASN A 164 9.69 -16.30 36.36
N THR A 165 10.04 -16.94 35.27
CA THR A 165 10.64 -18.28 35.24
C THR A 165 12.01 -18.20 34.58
N PRO A 166 13.11 -18.26 35.37
CA PRO A 166 14.45 -18.20 34.81
C PRO A 166 14.78 -19.47 34.02
N GLN A 167 15.58 -19.27 32.96
CA GLN A 167 16.25 -20.34 32.24
C GLN A 167 17.74 -20.29 32.54
N THR A 168 18.29 -21.38 33.04
CA THR A 168 19.75 -21.53 33.19
C THR A 168 20.37 -21.75 31.82
N LEU A 169 21.37 -20.94 31.48
CA LEU A 169 22.15 -21.13 30.24
C LEU A 169 23.33 -22.08 30.48
N THR A 170 23.53 -22.95 29.53
CA THR A 170 24.68 -23.90 29.46
C THR A 170 25.51 -23.59 28.23
N SER A 171 26.55 -24.37 27.96
CA SER A 171 27.34 -24.32 26.72
C SER A 171 26.52 -24.67 25.45
N ASP A 172 25.40 -25.34 25.62
CA ASP A 172 24.50 -25.72 24.53
C ASP A 172 23.30 -24.78 24.44
N PHE A 173 22.79 -24.59 23.21
CA PHE A 173 21.58 -23.83 23.03
C PHE A 173 20.39 -24.46 23.71
N SER A 174 19.70 -23.67 24.55
CA SER A 174 18.46 -24.05 25.20
C SER A 174 17.40 -22.99 25.01
N THR A 175 16.14 -23.41 24.95
CA THR A 175 14.99 -22.48 24.83
C THR A 175 14.90 -21.55 26.02
N ILE A 176 14.79 -20.27 25.78
CA ILE A 176 14.54 -19.29 26.84
C ILE A 176 13.05 -19.26 27.12
N ASN A 177 12.70 -19.49 28.38
CA ASN A 177 11.32 -19.44 28.84
C ASN A 177 10.69 -18.08 28.48
N ASN A 178 9.44 -18.11 27.99
CA ASN A 178 8.68 -16.94 27.56
C ASN A 178 9.28 -16.15 26.36
N CYS A 179 10.29 -16.69 25.68
CA CYS A 179 10.81 -16.13 24.43
C CYS A 179 10.34 -16.95 23.22
N SER A 180 9.04 -17.16 23.14
CA SER A 180 8.38 -17.85 22.03
C SER A 180 7.08 -17.13 21.64
N VAL A 181 6.83 -17.00 20.36
CA VAL A 181 5.61 -16.38 19.83
C VAL A 181 5.13 -17.12 18.59
N THR A 182 3.82 -17.35 18.52
CA THR A 182 3.19 -17.98 17.35
C THR A 182 2.45 -16.93 16.54
N VAL A 183 2.69 -16.91 15.23
CA VAL A 183 2.03 -16.00 14.29
C VAL A 183 1.37 -16.79 13.16
N ILE A 184 0.40 -16.16 12.51
CA ILE A 184 -0.35 -16.72 11.39
C ILE A 184 -0.16 -15.82 10.16
N VAL A 185 0.36 -16.39 9.07
CA VAL A 185 0.34 -15.77 7.74
C VAL A 185 -0.94 -16.23 7.04
N PRO A 186 -1.85 -15.31 6.70
CA PRO A 186 -3.14 -15.69 6.11
C PRO A 186 -3.00 -16.22 4.68
N ALA A 187 -3.98 -16.99 4.21
CA ALA A 187 -4.07 -17.42 2.83
C ALA A 187 -4.44 -16.25 1.89
N GLY A 188 -4.09 -16.38 0.61
CA GLY A 188 -4.48 -15.41 -0.43
C GLY A 188 -3.62 -14.15 -0.47
N VAL A 189 -2.50 -14.09 0.25
CA VAL A 189 -1.54 -12.97 0.22
C VAL A 189 -0.48 -13.16 -0.85
N THR A 190 -0.07 -12.08 -1.50
CA THR A 190 1.01 -12.08 -2.51
C THR A 190 2.39 -11.98 -1.88
N SER A 191 2.48 -11.35 -0.72
CA SER A 191 3.72 -11.20 0.04
C SER A 191 3.46 -11.12 1.53
N SER A 192 4.38 -11.61 2.33
CA SER A 192 4.34 -11.55 3.78
C SER A 192 5.66 -11.02 4.35
N LYS A 193 5.56 -10.31 5.47
CA LYS A 193 6.69 -9.88 6.29
C LYS A 193 6.35 -10.11 7.75
N VAL A 194 7.20 -10.84 8.47
CA VAL A 194 7.04 -11.08 9.90
C VAL A 194 8.09 -10.27 10.65
N PHE A 195 7.64 -9.40 11.52
CA PHE A 195 8.48 -8.67 12.45
C PHE A 195 8.38 -9.30 13.83
N LEU A 196 9.52 -9.65 14.41
CA LEU A 196 9.63 -10.29 15.71
C LEU A 196 10.46 -9.42 16.65
N SER A 197 10.00 -9.30 17.89
CA SER A 197 10.73 -8.61 18.96
C SER A 197 10.67 -9.45 20.24
N PHE A 198 11.82 -9.73 20.77
CA PHE A 198 12.00 -10.43 22.04
C PHE A 198 12.83 -9.58 22.97
N THR A 199 12.38 -9.41 24.18
CA THR A 199 13.11 -8.68 25.20
C THR A 199 13.26 -9.53 26.45
N GLY A 200 14.35 -9.35 27.14
CA GLY A 200 14.61 -10.05 28.38
C GLY A 200 15.78 -9.45 29.14
N TRP A 201 16.07 -10.06 30.26
CA TRP A 201 17.23 -9.73 31.07
C TRP A 201 17.87 -10.99 31.63
N GLY A 202 19.10 -10.88 32.03
CA GLY A 202 19.82 -11.99 32.64
C GLY A 202 20.61 -11.57 33.86
N GLU A 203 21.08 -12.57 34.59
CA GLU A 203 21.79 -12.42 35.80
C GLU A 203 22.94 -13.40 35.89
N ILE A 204 24.12 -12.91 36.20
CA ILE A 204 25.35 -13.68 36.40
C ILE A 204 25.82 -13.50 37.81
N GLN A 205 26.19 -14.61 38.46
CA GLN A 205 26.89 -14.60 39.76
C GLN A 205 28.22 -15.30 39.65
N THR A 206 29.24 -14.77 40.25
CA THR A 206 30.60 -15.34 40.29
C THR A 206 31.16 -15.31 41.71
N THR A 207 32.12 -16.21 41.99
CA THR A 207 32.92 -16.18 43.22
C THR A 207 34.31 -15.63 43.04
N SER A 208 34.68 -15.25 41.82
CA SER A 208 35.96 -14.63 41.44
C SER A 208 35.74 -13.67 40.32
N SER A 209 36.78 -12.90 39.94
CA SER A 209 36.73 -12.16 38.69
C SER A 209 36.49 -13.09 37.52
N GLY A 210 35.63 -12.67 36.61
CA GLY A 210 35.26 -13.48 35.49
C GLY A 210 34.71 -12.66 34.32
N THR A 211 34.75 -13.25 33.15
CA THR A 211 34.16 -12.69 31.91
C THR A 211 33.48 -13.79 31.13
N GLY A 212 32.58 -13.39 30.24
CA GLY A 212 31.92 -14.31 29.34
C GLY A 212 31.01 -13.61 28.36
N SER A 213 30.34 -14.40 27.54
CA SER A 213 29.37 -13.90 26.58
C SER A 213 28.18 -14.85 26.48
N PHE A 214 27.09 -14.31 25.99
CA PHE A 214 25.89 -15.05 25.63
C PHE A 214 25.65 -14.97 24.14
N ARG A 215 25.24 -16.08 23.57
CA ARG A 215 24.87 -16.18 22.18
C ARG A 215 23.42 -16.61 22.07
N PHE A 216 22.66 -15.94 21.22
CA PHE A 216 21.26 -16.22 20.99
C PHE A 216 21.03 -16.57 19.53
N GLN A 217 20.08 -17.45 19.26
CA GLN A 217 19.61 -17.77 17.93
C GLN A 217 18.08 -17.87 17.91
N LEU A 218 17.49 -17.65 16.73
CA LEU A 218 16.06 -17.79 16.51
C LEU A 218 15.79 -19.13 15.81
N LEU A 219 14.89 -19.91 16.36
CA LEU A 219 14.28 -21.06 15.70
C LEU A 219 12.90 -20.71 15.17
N GLN A 220 12.60 -21.19 13.99
CA GLN A 220 11.26 -21.23 13.39
C GLN A 220 10.80 -22.68 13.34
N SER A 221 9.54 -22.92 13.68
CA SER A 221 8.85 -24.21 13.56
C SER A 221 7.42 -24.02 13.10
N GLY A 222 6.76 -25.10 12.68
CA GLY A 222 5.38 -25.08 12.20
C GLY A 222 5.28 -25.42 10.72
N THR A 223 4.66 -24.56 9.91
CA THR A 223 4.49 -24.79 8.47
C THR A 223 5.82 -25.05 7.74
N SER A 224 6.89 -24.39 8.17
CA SER A 224 8.26 -24.73 7.80
C SER A 224 9.20 -24.50 8.96
N ASN A 225 10.36 -25.17 8.93
CA ASN A 225 11.38 -25.07 9.97
C ASN A 225 12.62 -24.34 9.44
N ALA A 226 13.18 -23.47 10.26
CA ALA A 226 14.43 -22.78 9.97
C ALA A 226 15.17 -22.43 11.26
N THR A 227 16.50 -22.33 11.16
CA THR A 227 17.35 -21.77 12.21
C THR A 227 18.04 -20.55 11.63
N TYR A 228 17.79 -19.39 12.24
CA TYR A 228 18.43 -18.16 11.82
C TYR A 228 19.77 -17.99 12.50
N GLN A 229 20.65 -17.25 11.85
CA GLN A 229 22.02 -17.06 12.31
C GLN A 229 22.07 -16.64 13.79
N SER A 230 22.91 -17.32 14.56
CA SER A 230 23.16 -16.95 15.94
C SER A 230 24.11 -15.75 16.03
N ILE A 231 23.79 -14.85 16.93
CA ILE A 231 24.57 -13.62 17.19
C ILE A 231 24.95 -13.55 18.68
N MET A 232 26.13 -13.01 18.93
CA MET A 232 26.53 -12.65 20.30
C MET A 232 25.81 -11.37 20.69
N MET A 233 24.94 -11.46 21.68
CA MET A 233 24.07 -10.36 22.09
C MET A 233 24.54 -9.63 23.33
N SER A 234 25.39 -10.27 24.15
CA SER A 234 25.84 -9.67 25.41
C SER A 234 27.19 -10.22 25.83
N SER A 235 28.02 -9.34 26.32
CA SER A 235 29.25 -9.69 27.05
C SER A 235 29.17 -9.11 28.46
N TRP A 236 29.77 -9.79 29.40
CA TRP A 236 29.80 -9.36 30.79
C TRP A 236 31.21 -9.50 31.36
N ALA A 237 31.51 -8.69 32.37
CA ALA A 237 32.72 -8.77 33.15
C ALA A 237 32.41 -8.49 34.61
N ALA A 238 33.04 -9.24 35.49
CA ALA A 238 33.01 -9.00 36.91
C ALA A 238 34.45 -8.90 37.46
N SER A 239 34.78 -7.85 38.20
CA SER A 239 36.13 -7.59 38.67
C SER A 239 36.45 -8.17 40.06
N THR A 240 35.44 -8.55 40.85
CA THR A 240 35.57 -9.12 42.18
C THR A 240 34.52 -10.21 42.42
N ALA A 241 34.72 -11.02 43.46
CA ALA A 241 33.72 -11.99 43.86
C ALA A 241 32.39 -11.30 44.20
N VAL A 242 31.33 -11.66 43.51
CA VAL A 242 29.99 -11.10 43.67
C VAL A 242 29.10 -12.16 44.29
N ASN A 243 29.19 -12.24 45.62
CA ASN A 243 28.45 -13.29 46.36
C ASN A 243 26.97 -12.92 46.65
N THR A 244 26.64 -11.64 46.54
CA THR A 244 25.28 -11.16 46.89
C THR A 244 24.66 -10.25 45.83
N ASN A 245 25.45 -9.71 44.89
CA ASN A 245 25.01 -8.82 43.84
C ASN A 245 25.27 -9.48 42.49
N ALA A 246 24.22 -9.85 41.80
CA ALA A 246 24.32 -10.36 40.43
C ALA A 246 24.61 -9.22 39.44
N VAL A 247 25.52 -9.49 38.51
CA VAL A 247 25.63 -8.65 37.31
C VAL A 247 24.41 -8.90 36.44
N ARG A 248 23.69 -7.84 36.12
CA ARG A 248 22.48 -7.90 35.28
C ARG A 248 22.75 -7.29 33.93
N TYR A 249 22.12 -7.86 32.92
CA TYR A 249 22.19 -7.39 31.53
C TYR A 249 20.82 -7.53 30.88
N ASN A 250 20.53 -6.69 29.89
CA ASN A 250 19.34 -6.75 29.06
C ASN A 250 19.68 -7.28 27.66
N PHE A 251 18.74 -7.98 27.03
CA PHE A 251 18.87 -8.39 25.64
C PHE A 251 17.62 -8.01 24.87
N PRO A 252 17.68 -7.05 23.94
CA PRO A 252 16.69 -6.84 22.90
C PRO A 252 17.09 -7.63 21.65
N ILE A 253 16.18 -8.44 21.12
CA ILE A 253 16.40 -9.22 19.89
C ILE A 253 15.27 -8.94 18.94
N THR A 254 15.59 -8.52 17.71
CA THR A 254 14.61 -8.26 16.66
C THR A 254 14.98 -9.00 15.39
N TYR A 255 13.96 -9.50 14.69
CA TYR A 255 14.09 -10.10 13.37
C TYR A 255 13.01 -9.56 12.44
N SER A 256 13.35 -9.48 11.14
CA SER A 256 12.41 -9.27 10.05
C SER A 256 12.59 -10.43 9.08
N ILE A 257 11.51 -11.16 8.81
CA ILE A 257 11.51 -12.35 7.95
C ILE A 257 10.50 -12.11 6.84
N ASP A 258 10.95 -12.17 5.60
CA ASP A 258 10.14 -11.91 4.42
C ASP A 258 9.78 -13.21 3.70
N GLY A 259 8.63 -13.23 3.01
CA GLY A 259 8.29 -14.26 2.05
C GLY A 259 7.85 -15.60 2.66
N LEU A 260 7.36 -15.63 3.90
CA LEU A 260 6.78 -16.85 4.45
C LEU A 260 5.47 -17.19 3.73
N ALA A 261 5.30 -18.44 3.36
CA ALA A 261 4.05 -18.95 2.79
C ALA A 261 2.89 -18.84 3.80
N PRO A 262 1.63 -18.86 3.35
CA PRO A 262 0.49 -18.96 4.26
C PRO A 262 0.62 -20.15 5.21
N GLY A 263 0.38 -19.91 6.51
CA GLY A 263 0.51 -20.96 7.52
C GLY A 263 0.73 -20.42 8.93
N THR A 264 0.95 -21.35 9.86
CA THR A 264 1.21 -21.03 11.27
C THR A 264 2.68 -21.31 11.59
N TYR A 265 3.33 -20.33 12.22
CA TYR A 265 4.75 -20.38 12.55
C TYR A 265 4.96 -20.03 14.01
N THR A 266 5.79 -20.81 14.70
CA THR A 266 6.25 -20.51 16.04
C THR A 266 7.72 -20.14 16.01
N PHE A 267 8.03 -18.99 16.55
CA PHE A 267 9.38 -18.45 16.66
C PHE A 267 9.83 -18.49 18.11
N THR A 268 11.01 -19.08 18.34
CA THR A 268 11.53 -19.31 19.70
C THR A 268 12.97 -18.87 19.78
N ILE A 269 13.32 -18.08 20.80
CA ILE A 269 14.71 -17.74 21.08
C ILE A 269 15.34 -18.84 21.92
N GLN A 270 16.50 -19.29 21.46
CA GLN A 270 17.43 -20.11 22.24
C GLN A 270 18.65 -19.31 22.62
N GLY A 271 19.21 -19.60 23.78
CA GLY A 271 20.43 -18.99 24.29
C GLY A 271 21.41 -20.02 24.78
N LYS A 272 22.70 -19.69 24.72
CA LYS A 272 23.79 -20.43 25.34
C LYS A 272 24.79 -19.48 25.97
N SER A 273 25.57 -20.00 26.92
CA SER A 273 26.76 -19.35 27.46
C SER A 273 27.98 -19.73 26.63
N GLU A 274 28.88 -18.78 26.40
CA GLU A 274 30.05 -18.95 25.54
C GLU A 274 31.24 -18.16 26.09
N ALA A 275 32.45 -18.70 25.88
CA ALA A 275 33.71 -18.04 26.21
C ALA A 275 33.81 -17.53 27.68
N GLU A 276 33.45 -18.39 28.62
CA GLU A 276 33.49 -18.03 30.04
C GLU A 276 34.89 -18.18 30.64
N PHE A 277 35.23 -17.21 31.47
CA PHE A 277 36.44 -17.19 32.29
C PHE A 277 36.07 -16.90 33.76
N GLY A 278 36.73 -17.54 34.71
CA GLY A 278 36.46 -17.41 36.15
C GLY A 278 35.44 -18.43 36.65
N THR A 279 35.13 -18.37 37.94
CA THR A 279 34.19 -19.31 38.56
C THR A 279 32.78 -18.70 38.56
N ILE A 280 31.93 -19.20 37.66
CA ILE A 280 30.54 -18.76 37.51
C ILE A 280 29.64 -19.72 38.28
N THR A 281 28.90 -19.20 39.23
CA THR A 281 27.99 -19.98 40.10
C THR A 281 26.55 -19.97 39.63
N ARG A 282 26.17 -18.90 38.88
CA ARG A 282 24.82 -18.78 38.33
C ARG A 282 24.84 -18.02 37.02
N ARG A 283 24.09 -18.51 36.03
CA ARG A 283 23.85 -17.84 34.75
C ARG A 283 22.40 -18.10 34.35
N VAL A 284 21.57 -17.12 34.50
CA VAL A 284 20.14 -17.26 34.17
C VAL A 284 19.66 -16.11 33.29
N VAL A 285 18.64 -16.41 32.49
CA VAL A 285 17.94 -15.42 31.67
C VAL A 285 16.44 -15.51 31.94
N TYR A 286 15.78 -14.39 31.76
CA TYR A 286 14.34 -14.22 31.88
C TYR A 286 13.81 -13.59 30.61
N GLY A 287 12.86 -14.24 29.95
CA GLY A 287 12.08 -13.63 28.87
C GLY A 287 11.04 -12.68 29.46
N VAL A 288 11.05 -11.44 29.01
CA VAL A 288 10.10 -10.41 29.49
C VAL A 288 8.93 -10.27 28.55
N GLN A 289 9.20 -10.16 27.26
CA GLN A 289 8.17 -9.98 26.26
C GLN A 289 8.57 -10.63 24.95
N SER A 290 7.61 -11.24 24.29
CA SER A 290 7.74 -11.76 22.93
C SER A 290 6.61 -11.20 22.08
N MET A 291 6.92 -10.53 20.99
CA MET A 291 5.96 -9.95 20.07
C MET A 291 6.23 -10.45 18.66
N GLY A 292 5.17 -10.81 17.96
CA GLY A 292 5.19 -11.11 16.53
C GLY A 292 4.11 -10.34 15.80
N GLN A 293 4.47 -9.67 14.72
CA GLN A 293 3.56 -8.94 13.84
C GLN A 293 3.72 -9.45 12.42
N VAL A 294 2.60 -9.66 11.74
CA VAL A 294 2.55 -10.09 10.35
C VAL A 294 1.97 -8.97 9.51
N PHE A 295 2.76 -8.49 8.58
CA PHE A 295 2.36 -7.56 7.54
C PHE A 295 2.21 -8.30 6.23
N VAL A 296 1.19 -7.98 5.47
CA VAL A 296 0.87 -8.65 4.19
C VAL A 296 0.57 -7.65 3.10
N LYS A 297 0.81 -8.08 1.87
CA LYS A 297 0.26 -7.48 0.64
C LYS A 297 -0.70 -8.48 0.02
N ASN A 298 -1.80 -7.98 -0.52
CA ASN A 298 -2.81 -8.75 -1.25
C ASN A 298 -2.64 -8.55 -2.75
#